data_2cfd2f2d26025b8b2ee7dbee612ac8a0
#
_entry.id   2cfd2f2d26025b8b2ee7dbee612ac8a0
#
_cell.length_a   1.000
_cell.length_b   1.000
_cell.length_c   1.000
_cell.angle_alpha   90.00
_cell.angle_beta   90.00
_cell.angle_gamma   90.00
#
_symmetry.space_group_name_H-M   'P 1'
#
loop_
_entity.id
_entity.type
_entity.pdbx_description
1 polymer ?
#
loop_
_entity_poly.entity_id
_entity_poly.type
_entity_poly.pdbx_seq_one_letter_code
_entity_poly.pdbx_strand_id
1 'polypeptide(L)'
;PKYRFVCAAVSRRQGKTYIANIIGQLVSLVPNSNILIMSPNYALSQISFDLQRNLIKHFDLEVAKDNAKDKVIELTNGSTIRMGSVNQVDSCVGRSYDLIIFDEAALADGRDAFNVALRPTLDKDNSKAIFISTPRGKNNWFSDFFYRGFTDEFKEWASIRATYKDNPRMSEMDIAEARKSMSEAEFRQEYEADFNTYEGQIWNFNHEDCIGNFDEIDTSKMDVFAGLDVGYRDPTAFCVLGYDWDEEKFYLLDEYLDAEQTTETHAKQIQTMIDKWDIDYIYIDSAAQQTRFDFAQNYDISTINAKKSVLDGIAHVAGIVDNDKLLVEQTCKESLSALDQYQWDSNPNLMKEKPKHNYASHMADALRYALYSFETSATSF
;
A
#
# COMPACT_ATOMS: atom_id res chain seq x y z
N PRO A 1 -26.65 -14.96 6.11
CA PRO A 1 -25.60 -14.55 7.03
C PRO A 1 -26.13 -13.54 8.05
N LYS A 2 -25.59 -13.58 9.26
CA LYS A 2 -25.94 -12.67 10.37
C LYS A 2 -25.59 -11.20 10.04
N TYR A 3 -24.54 -11.00 9.23
CA TYR A 3 -24.00 -9.69 8.90
C TYR A 3 -24.52 -9.16 7.56
N ARG A 4 -24.63 -7.84 7.45
CA ARG A 4 -25.08 -7.15 6.24
C ARG A 4 -23.94 -6.96 5.24
N PHE A 5 -22.74 -6.70 5.75
CA PHE A 5 -21.54 -6.46 4.97
C PHE A 5 -20.48 -7.51 5.31
N VAL A 6 -19.90 -8.13 4.30
CA VAL A 6 -18.85 -9.14 4.48
C VAL A 6 -17.65 -8.75 3.63
N CYS A 7 -16.48 -8.63 4.23
CA CYS A 7 -15.23 -8.40 3.54
C CYS A 7 -14.34 -9.64 3.64
N ALA A 8 -13.93 -10.20 2.50
CA ALA A 8 -13.14 -11.42 2.43
C ALA A 8 -11.78 -11.18 1.78
N ALA A 9 -10.73 -11.17 2.59
CA ALA A 9 -9.35 -11.15 2.13
C ALA A 9 -8.91 -12.58 1.84
N VAL A 10 -8.66 -12.90 0.58
CA VAL A 10 -8.46 -14.27 0.12
C VAL A 10 -7.24 -14.33 -0.80
N SER A 11 -6.33 -15.26 -0.54
CA SER A 11 -5.11 -15.44 -1.33
C SER A 11 -5.42 -15.83 -2.78
N ARG A 12 -4.40 -15.76 -3.64
CA ARG A 12 -4.54 -16.20 -5.05
C ARG A 12 -4.87 -17.69 -5.16
N ARG A 13 -5.51 -18.08 -6.27
CA ARG A 13 -5.88 -19.46 -6.62
C ARG A 13 -6.84 -20.15 -5.63
N GLN A 14 -7.57 -19.38 -4.81
CA GLN A 14 -8.61 -19.89 -3.90
C GLN A 14 -10.01 -19.97 -4.56
N GLY A 15 -10.14 -19.62 -5.83
CA GLY A 15 -11.42 -19.64 -6.53
C GLY A 15 -12.38 -18.50 -6.12
N LYS A 16 -11.86 -17.34 -5.70
CA LYS A 16 -12.63 -16.16 -5.28
C LYS A 16 -13.79 -15.83 -6.22
N THR A 17 -13.46 -15.57 -7.48
CA THR A 17 -14.43 -15.24 -8.52
C THR A 17 -15.48 -16.33 -8.69
N TYR A 18 -15.09 -17.60 -8.60
CA TYR A 18 -16.01 -18.73 -8.72
C TYR A 18 -17.00 -18.77 -7.54
N ILE A 19 -16.49 -18.61 -6.30
CA ILE A 19 -17.33 -18.57 -5.09
C ILE A 19 -18.27 -17.36 -5.12
N ALA A 20 -17.78 -16.18 -5.49
CA ALA A 20 -18.59 -14.98 -5.65
C ALA A 20 -19.75 -15.20 -6.59
N ASN A 21 -19.49 -15.80 -7.75
CA ASN A 21 -20.50 -16.11 -8.75
C ASN A 21 -21.50 -17.19 -8.29
N ILE A 22 -21.06 -18.22 -7.56
CA ILE A 22 -21.96 -19.22 -6.95
C ILE A 22 -22.88 -18.55 -5.94
N ILE A 23 -22.37 -17.66 -5.08
CA ILE A 23 -23.20 -16.96 -4.10
C ILE A 23 -24.26 -16.12 -4.82
N GLY A 24 -23.88 -15.38 -5.88
CA GLY A 24 -24.82 -14.66 -6.72
C GLY A 24 -25.91 -15.57 -7.33
N GLN A 25 -25.48 -16.73 -7.84
CA GLN A 25 -26.40 -17.72 -8.40
C GLN A 25 -27.36 -18.29 -7.35
N LEU A 26 -26.89 -18.60 -6.16
CA LEU A 26 -27.74 -19.11 -5.07
C LEU A 26 -28.80 -18.09 -4.65
N VAL A 27 -28.46 -16.81 -4.58
CA VAL A 27 -29.43 -15.75 -4.26
C VAL A 27 -30.44 -15.59 -5.39
N SER A 28 -30.07 -15.79 -6.65
CA SER A 28 -30.99 -15.70 -7.80
C SER A 28 -32.06 -16.81 -7.83
N LEU A 29 -31.90 -17.87 -7.05
CA LEU A 29 -32.94 -18.88 -6.89
C LEU A 29 -34.16 -18.38 -6.09
N VAL A 30 -33.98 -17.34 -5.29
CA VAL A 30 -35.12 -16.67 -4.63
C VAL A 30 -35.84 -15.81 -5.68
N PRO A 31 -37.14 -16.02 -5.95
CA PRO A 31 -37.85 -15.30 -6.98
C PRO A 31 -37.77 -13.76 -6.83
N ASN A 32 -37.66 -13.07 -7.98
CA ASN A 32 -37.60 -11.61 -8.07
C ASN A 32 -36.37 -10.98 -7.35
N SER A 33 -35.29 -11.73 -7.16
CA SER A 33 -34.04 -11.20 -6.59
C SER A 33 -33.23 -10.45 -7.63
N ASN A 34 -32.62 -9.34 -7.22
CA ASN A 34 -31.72 -8.55 -8.04
C ASN A 34 -30.29 -8.66 -7.50
N ILE A 35 -29.40 -9.19 -8.29
CA ILE A 35 -27.99 -9.39 -7.94
C ILE A 35 -27.12 -8.53 -8.84
N LEU A 36 -26.13 -7.84 -8.23
CA LEU A 36 -25.11 -7.10 -8.92
C LEU A 36 -23.72 -7.67 -8.58
N ILE A 37 -22.95 -8.04 -9.60
CA ILE A 37 -21.56 -8.44 -9.46
C ILE A 37 -20.70 -7.35 -10.09
N MET A 38 -19.95 -6.63 -9.26
CA MET A 38 -19.05 -5.56 -9.67
C MET A 38 -17.62 -6.09 -9.81
N SER A 39 -16.96 -5.66 -10.86
CA SER A 39 -15.54 -5.95 -11.11
C SER A 39 -14.76 -4.63 -11.30
N PRO A 40 -13.43 -4.62 -11.17
CA PRO A 40 -12.62 -3.42 -11.38
C PRO A 40 -12.84 -2.76 -12.76
N ASN A 41 -12.94 -3.57 -13.80
CA ASN A 41 -13.09 -3.11 -15.17
C ASN A 41 -14.01 -4.02 -16.01
N TYR A 42 -14.30 -3.58 -17.23
CA TYR A 42 -15.20 -4.29 -18.15
C TYR A 42 -14.68 -5.69 -18.55
N ALA A 43 -13.37 -5.86 -18.70
CA ALA A 43 -12.81 -7.16 -19.09
C ALA A 43 -13.02 -8.23 -18.00
N LEU A 44 -12.80 -7.86 -16.74
CA LEU A 44 -13.04 -8.75 -15.60
C LEU A 44 -14.54 -9.03 -15.40
N SER A 45 -15.42 -8.06 -15.66
CA SER A 45 -16.85 -8.30 -15.61
C SER A 45 -17.34 -9.29 -16.69
N GLN A 46 -16.62 -9.43 -17.82
CA GLN A 46 -16.90 -10.44 -18.84
C GLN A 46 -16.64 -11.85 -18.32
N ILE A 47 -15.58 -12.04 -17.54
CA ILE A 47 -15.27 -13.34 -16.94
C ILE A 47 -16.40 -13.80 -16.02
N SER A 48 -16.92 -12.91 -15.16
CA SER A 48 -18.06 -13.22 -14.30
C SER A 48 -19.34 -13.50 -15.11
N PHE A 49 -19.56 -12.77 -16.20
CA PHE A 49 -20.72 -12.98 -17.06
C PHE A 49 -20.70 -14.38 -17.71
N ASP A 50 -19.56 -14.78 -18.26
CA ASP A 50 -19.41 -16.10 -18.90
C ASP A 50 -19.49 -17.22 -17.85
N LEU A 51 -18.97 -16.99 -16.64
CA LEU A 51 -19.08 -17.93 -15.54
C LEU A 51 -20.55 -18.11 -15.10
N GLN A 52 -21.34 -17.05 -15.01
CA GLN A 52 -22.77 -17.13 -14.69
C GLN A 52 -23.54 -17.95 -15.73
N ARG A 53 -23.27 -17.73 -17.02
CA ARG A 53 -23.86 -18.54 -18.08
C ARG A 53 -23.54 -20.04 -17.94
N ASN A 54 -22.30 -20.36 -17.58
CA ASN A 54 -21.88 -21.73 -17.35
C ASN A 54 -22.58 -22.34 -16.13
N LEU A 55 -22.70 -21.58 -15.02
CA LEU A 55 -23.40 -22.02 -13.82
C LEU A 55 -24.90 -22.25 -14.09
N ILE A 56 -25.58 -21.32 -14.80
CA ILE A 56 -26.97 -21.44 -15.19
C ILE A 56 -27.19 -22.71 -16.01
N LYS A 57 -26.34 -22.96 -17.00
CA LYS A 57 -26.38 -24.18 -17.81
C LYS A 57 -26.11 -25.45 -16.99
N HIS A 58 -25.14 -25.38 -16.06
CA HIS A 58 -24.79 -26.53 -15.20
C HIS A 58 -25.93 -26.91 -14.25
N PHE A 59 -26.67 -25.94 -13.72
CA PHE A 59 -27.82 -26.15 -12.84
C PHE A 59 -29.16 -26.25 -13.56
N ASP A 60 -29.17 -26.28 -14.90
CA ASP A 60 -30.35 -26.38 -15.76
C ASP A 60 -31.42 -25.35 -15.42
N LEU A 61 -31.00 -24.07 -15.24
CA LEU A 61 -31.91 -22.98 -14.91
C LEU A 61 -32.47 -22.34 -16.16
N GLU A 62 -33.74 -22.05 -16.11
CA GLU A 62 -34.45 -21.41 -17.25
C GLU A 62 -34.17 -19.90 -17.31
N VAL A 63 -33.75 -19.46 -18.50
CA VAL A 63 -33.42 -18.06 -18.81
C VAL A 63 -34.51 -17.41 -19.59
N ALA A 64 -35.09 -16.32 -19.08
CA ALA A 64 -36.04 -15.50 -19.79
C ALA A 64 -35.36 -14.55 -20.80
N LYS A 65 -34.18 -14.00 -20.42
CA LYS A 65 -33.42 -13.11 -21.30
C LYS A 65 -31.94 -13.17 -20.98
N ASP A 66 -31.10 -13.23 -22.00
CA ASP A 66 -29.65 -13.13 -21.95
C ASP A 66 -29.17 -11.94 -22.80
N ASN A 67 -28.73 -10.86 -22.16
CA ASN A 67 -28.24 -9.67 -22.83
C ASN A 67 -26.73 -9.54 -22.65
N ALA A 68 -25.98 -10.02 -23.63
CA ALA A 68 -24.53 -9.98 -23.63
C ALA A 68 -23.93 -8.55 -23.68
N LYS A 69 -24.66 -7.60 -24.34
CA LYS A 69 -24.20 -6.22 -24.47
C LYS A 69 -24.18 -5.50 -23.11
N ASP A 70 -25.30 -5.63 -22.37
CA ASP A 70 -25.46 -4.99 -21.08
C ASP A 70 -25.03 -5.89 -19.91
N LYS A 71 -24.61 -7.13 -20.21
CA LYS A 71 -24.20 -8.18 -19.26
C LYS A 71 -25.27 -8.41 -18.18
N VAL A 72 -26.49 -8.68 -18.62
CA VAL A 72 -27.65 -8.94 -17.77
C VAL A 72 -28.30 -10.26 -18.16
N ILE A 73 -28.53 -11.11 -17.18
CA ILE A 73 -29.27 -12.35 -17.31
C ILE A 73 -30.55 -12.24 -16.48
N GLU A 74 -31.69 -12.49 -17.08
CA GLU A 74 -33.02 -12.56 -16.43
C GLU A 74 -33.48 -14.02 -16.42
N LEU A 75 -33.76 -14.55 -15.24
CA LEU A 75 -34.29 -15.91 -15.07
C LEU A 75 -35.84 -15.90 -15.17
N THR A 76 -36.43 -17.05 -15.49
CA THR A 76 -37.90 -17.18 -15.58
C THR A 76 -38.62 -16.99 -14.25
N ASN A 77 -37.91 -17.12 -13.11
CA ASN A 77 -38.45 -16.80 -11.79
C ASN A 77 -38.48 -15.29 -11.48
N GLY A 78 -38.15 -14.43 -12.43
CA GLY A 78 -38.10 -12.97 -12.28
C GLY A 78 -36.81 -12.41 -11.70
N SER A 79 -35.84 -13.24 -11.36
CA SER A 79 -34.57 -12.78 -10.83
C SER A 79 -33.64 -12.26 -11.92
N THR A 80 -32.81 -11.28 -11.57
CA THR A 80 -31.84 -10.64 -12.47
C THR A 80 -30.43 -10.74 -11.91
N ILE A 81 -29.48 -11.13 -12.74
CA ILE A 81 -28.04 -11.08 -12.42
C ILE A 81 -27.38 -10.12 -13.40
N ARG A 82 -26.82 -9.04 -12.87
CA ARG A 82 -26.14 -8.00 -13.62
C ARG A 82 -24.67 -7.97 -13.28
N MET A 83 -23.81 -7.83 -14.29
CA MET A 83 -22.39 -7.55 -14.10
C MET A 83 -22.12 -6.08 -14.41
N GLY A 84 -21.40 -5.42 -13.48
CA GLY A 84 -20.97 -4.03 -13.61
C GLY A 84 -19.46 -3.89 -13.48
N SER A 85 -18.97 -2.69 -13.72
CA SER A 85 -17.59 -2.32 -13.43
C SER A 85 -17.52 -1.03 -12.62
N VAL A 86 -16.50 -0.89 -11.79
CA VAL A 86 -16.30 0.30 -10.96
C VAL A 86 -16.24 1.56 -11.83
N ASN A 87 -15.57 1.48 -13.00
CA ASN A 87 -15.45 2.60 -13.93
C ASN A 87 -16.78 3.03 -14.58
N GLN A 88 -17.84 2.24 -14.46
CA GLN A 88 -19.16 2.49 -15.07
C GLN A 88 -20.29 2.29 -14.05
N VAL A 89 -20.04 2.64 -12.79
CA VAL A 89 -20.98 2.43 -11.69
C VAL A 89 -22.35 3.09 -11.93
N ASP A 90 -22.39 4.24 -12.60
CA ASP A 90 -23.63 4.99 -12.89
C ASP A 90 -24.65 4.16 -13.70
N SER A 91 -24.19 3.20 -14.51
CA SER A 91 -25.06 2.28 -15.22
C SER A 91 -25.79 1.27 -14.31
N CYS A 92 -25.34 1.14 -13.07
CA CYS A 92 -25.86 0.20 -12.08
C CYS A 92 -26.78 0.86 -11.04
N VAL A 93 -26.83 2.20 -10.96
CA VAL A 93 -27.72 2.93 -10.04
C VAL A 93 -29.18 2.94 -10.53
N GLY A 94 -30.10 3.40 -9.67
CA GLY A 94 -31.54 3.49 -10.01
C GLY A 94 -32.28 2.14 -9.96
N ARG A 95 -31.74 1.15 -9.27
CA ARG A 95 -32.32 -0.18 -9.00
C ARG A 95 -32.15 -0.54 -7.54
N SER A 96 -32.99 -1.43 -7.02
CA SER A 96 -32.84 -2.01 -5.68
C SER A 96 -32.24 -3.40 -5.79
N TYR A 97 -31.14 -3.64 -5.08
CA TYR A 97 -30.44 -4.92 -5.08
C TYR A 97 -30.64 -5.69 -3.78
N ASP A 98 -30.75 -7.01 -3.89
CA ASP A 98 -30.76 -7.93 -2.77
C ASP A 98 -29.33 -8.31 -2.38
N LEU A 99 -28.42 -8.38 -3.37
CA LEU A 99 -27.02 -8.69 -3.18
C LEU A 99 -26.14 -7.88 -4.13
N ILE A 100 -25.11 -7.25 -3.59
CA ILE A 100 -24.02 -6.66 -4.36
C ILE A 100 -22.72 -7.39 -3.99
N ILE A 101 -21.97 -7.82 -4.98
CA ILE A 101 -20.66 -8.47 -4.79
C ILE A 101 -19.62 -7.63 -5.53
N PHE A 102 -18.56 -7.21 -4.83
CA PHE A 102 -17.36 -6.63 -5.43
C PHE A 102 -16.30 -7.72 -5.53
N ASP A 103 -16.09 -8.24 -6.73
CA ASP A 103 -15.02 -9.20 -7.02
C ASP A 103 -13.75 -8.44 -7.39
N GLU A 104 -12.60 -8.91 -6.89
CA GLU A 104 -11.30 -8.25 -6.99
C GLU A 104 -11.34 -6.77 -6.54
N ALA A 105 -12.00 -6.53 -5.40
CA ALA A 105 -12.30 -5.21 -4.85
C ALA A 105 -11.05 -4.33 -4.65
N ALA A 106 -9.90 -4.91 -4.29
CA ALA A 106 -8.67 -4.16 -4.07
C ALA A 106 -7.97 -3.67 -5.36
N LEU A 107 -8.40 -4.13 -6.56
CA LEU A 107 -7.77 -3.75 -7.84
C LEU A 107 -8.23 -2.41 -8.41
N ALA A 108 -9.27 -1.79 -7.85
CA ALA A 108 -9.74 -0.48 -8.25
C ALA A 108 -10.24 0.30 -7.03
N ASP A 109 -10.18 1.62 -7.07
CA ASP A 109 -10.79 2.43 -6.02
C ASP A 109 -12.31 2.43 -6.18
N GLY A 110 -12.95 1.60 -5.38
CA GLY A 110 -14.41 1.42 -5.35
C GLY A 110 -15.10 2.08 -4.16
N ARG A 111 -14.38 2.89 -3.35
CA ARG A 111 -14.93 3.52 -2.15
C ARG A 111 -16.19 4.34 -2.46
N ASP A 112 -16.08 5.27 -3.40
CA ASP A 112 -17.20 6.13 -3.79
C ASP A 112 -18.26 5.37 -4.60
N ALA A 113 -17.83 4.43 -5.45
CA ALA A 113 -18.73 3.54 -6.17
C ALA A 113 -19.65 2.77 -5.21
N PHE A 114 -19.11 2.32 -4.07
CA PHE A 114 -19.95 1.67 -3.05
C PHE A 114 -20.68 2.69 -2.18
N ASN A 115 -19.98 3.56 -1.45
CA ASN A 115 -20.58 4.39 -0.41
C ASN A 115 -21.59 5.41 -0.95
N VAL A 116 -21.31 6.00 -2.12
CA VAL A 116 -22.13 7.07 -2.70
C VAL A 116 -23.16 6.51 -3.69
N ALA A 117 -22.72 5.64 -4.61
CA ALA A 117 -23.58 5.19 -5.70
C ALA A 117 -24.41 3.93 -5.35
N LEU A 118 -23.79 2.88 -4.81
CA LEU A 118 -24.44 1.58 -4.69
C LEU A 118 -25.02 1.27 -3.30
N ARG A 119 -24.44 1.80 -2.22
CA ARG A 119 -24.98 1.56 -0.87
C ARG A 119 -26.43 1.99 -0.70
N PRO A 120 -26.91 3.13 -1.28
CA PRO A 120 -28.31 3.51 -1.24
C PRO A 120 -29.24 2.52 -1.97
N THR A 121 -28.73 1.73 -2.92
CA THR A 121 -29.51 0.73 -3.67
C THR A 121 -29.75 -0.57 -2.89
N LEU A 122 -29.11 -0.72 -1.73
CA LEU A 122 -29.37 -1.80 -0.76
C LEU A 122 -30.49 -1.36 0.20
N ASP A 123 -31.65 -1.05 -0.35
CA ASP A 123 -32.82 -0.49 0.34
C ASP A 123 -33.84 -1.54 0.79
N LYS A 124 -33.64 -2.80 0.38
CA LYS A 124 -34.51 -3.92 0.77
C LYS A 124 -34.09 -4.50 2.12
N ASP A 125 -35.08 -5.03 2.85
CA ASP A 125 -34.83 -5.81 4.05
C ASP A 125 -33.92 -7.00 3.72
N ASN A 126 -32.88 -7.21 4.55
CA ASN A 126 -31.87 -8.27 4.38
C ASN A 126 -30.95 -8.13 3.14
N SER A 127 -30.97 -6.99 2.44
CA SER A 127 -29.98 -6.72 1.38
C SER A 127 -28.56 -6.73 1.91
N LYS A 128 -27.60 -7.22 1.12
CA LYS A 128 -26.22 -7.48 1.55
C LYS A 128 -25.21 -7.01 0.53
N ALA A 129 -23.99 -6.70 1.03
CA ALA A 129 -22.82 -6.55 0.15
C ALA A 129 -21.68 -7.45 0.60
N ILE A 130 -20.95 -7.98 -0.38
CA ILE A 130 -19.75 -8.80 -0.20
C ILE A 130 -18.61 -8.14 -0.98
N PHE A 131 -17.48 -7.99 -0.32
CA PHE A 131 -16.23 -7.47 -0.91
C PHE A 131 -15.21 -8.59 -0.83
N ILE A 132 -14.69 -9.05 -1.98
CA ILE A 132 -13.74 -10.15 -2.03
C ILE A 132 -12.55 -9.77 -2.90
N SER A 133 -11.34 -9.97 -2.39
CA SER A 133 -10.11 -9.69 -3.12
C SER A 133 -8.90 -10.38 -2.50
N THR A 134 -7.81 -10.44 -3.25
CA THR A 134 -6.47 -10.52 -2.67
C THR A 134 -6.11 -9.13 -2.15
N PRO A 135 -5.53 -8.98 -0.95
CA PRO A 135 -5.07 -7.70 -0.42
C PRO A 135 -4.09 -6.97 -1.35
N ARG A 136 -4.07 -5.65 -1.26
CA ARG A 136 -3.14 -4.76 -1.98
C ARG A 136 -2.66 -3.66 -1.03
N GLY A 137 -1.94 -4.09 0.04
CA GLY A 137 -1.49 -3.20 1.09
C GLY A 137 -2.59 -2.67 2.02
N LYS A 138 -2.20 -1.84 3.00
CA LYS A 138 -3.11 -1.29 4.03
C LYS A 138 -3.81 0.00 3.61
N ASN A 139 -3.21 0.82 2.75
CA ASN A 139 -3.70 2.16 2.44
C ASN A 139 -4.71 2.20 1.29
N ASN A 140 -5.74 1.37 1.35
CA ASN A 140 -6.81 1.36 0.36
C ASN A 140 -8.17 1.07 1.00
N TRP A 141 -9.25 1.35 0.26
CA TRP A 141 -10.61 1.21 0.73
C TRP A 141 -11.00 -0.23 1.10
N PHE A 142 -10.43 -1.24 0.42
CA PHE A 142 -10.70 -2.64 0.72
C PHE A 142 -10.11 -3.04 2.08
N SER A 143 -8.91 -2.57 2.39
CA SER A 143 -8.30 -2.72 3.71
C SER A 143 -9.16 -2.08 4.81
N ASP A 144 -9.60 -0.83 4.61
CA ASP A 144 -10.48 -0.14 5.58
C ASP A 144 -11.76 -0.94 5.83
N PHE A 145 -12.36 -1.50 4.77
CA PHE A 145 -13.58 -2.30 4.91
C PHE A 145 -13.31 -3.64 5.60
N PHE A 146 -12.15 -4.23 5.34
CA PHE A 146 -11.75 -5.46 6.02
C PHE A 146 -11.59 -5.25 7.52
N TYR A 147 -10.91 -4.17 7.94
CA TYR A 147 -10.71 -3.93 9.37
C TYR A 147 -11.99 -3.54 10.12
N ARG A 148 -13.04 -3.06 9.45
CA ARG A 148 -14.37 -2.82 10.08
C ARG A 148 -14.95 -4.05 10.74
N GLY A 149 -14.71 -5.24 10.19
CA GLY A 149 -15.23 -6.49 10.77
C GLY A 149 -14.62 -6.90 12.12
N PHE A 150 -13.56 -6.18 12.57
CA PHE A 150 -12.90 -6.41 13.86
C PHE A 150 -13.14 -5.30 14.87
N THR A 151 -13.94 -4.28 14.53
CA THR A 151 -14.23 -3.15 15.41
C THR A 151 -15.68 -3.17 15.88
N ASP A 152 -15.92 -2.90 17.16
CA ASP A 152 -17.25 -2.88 17.77
C ASP A 152 -18.17 -1.78 17.21
N GLU A 153 -17.60 -0.77 16.58
CA GLU A 153 -18.32 0.33 15.93
C GLU A 153 -19.16 -0.16 14.74
N PHE A 154 -18.66 -1.16 13.99
CA PHE A 154 -19.27 -1.64 12.74
C PHE A 154 -19.95 -3.01 12.91
N LYS A 155 -20.97 -3.11 13.78
CA LYS A 155 -21.66 -4.37 14.15
C LYS A 155 -22.30 -5.14 12.99
N GLU A 156 -22.56 -4.47 11.87
CA GLU A 156 -23.13 -5.09 10.66
C GLU A 156 -22.06 -5.70 9.75
N TRP A 157 -20.77 -5.53 10.08
CA TRP A 157 -19.63 -6.01 9.30
C TRP A 157 -19.07 -7.32 9.84
N ALA A 158 -18.59 -8.15 8.93
CA ALA A 158 -17.77 -9.30 9.26
C ALA A 158 -16.59 -9.40 8.26
N SER A 159 -15.46 -9.88 8.74
CA SER A 159 -14.29 -10.08 7.92
C SER A 159 -13.81 -11.52 7.98
N ILE A 160 -13.38 -12.02 6.82
CA ILE A 160 -12.89 -13.38 6.63
C ILE A 160 -11.52 -13.28 5.97
N ARG A 161 -10.54 -14.02 6.48
CA ARG A 161 -9.24 -14.21 5.85
C ARG A 161 -9.09 -15.67 5.44
N ALA A 162 -8.67 -15.91 4.20
CA ALA A 162 -8.35 -17.25 3.72
C ALA A 162 -6.99 -17.23 3.01
N THR A 163 -6.11 -18.14 3.41
CA THR A 163 -4.73 -18.25 2.99
C THR A 163 -4.52 -19.48 2.10
N TYR A 164 -3.33 -19.66 1.55
CA TYR A 164 -2.99 -20.88 0.80
C TYR A 164 -3.19 -22.16 1.63
N LYS A 165 -3.07 -22.08 2.96
CA LYS A 165 -3.27 -23.22 3.88
C LYS A 165 -4.70 -23.74 3.90
N ASP A 166 -5.65 -22.89 3.53
CA ASP A 166 -7.07 -23.23 3.47
C ASP A 166 -7.46 -23.93 2.16
N ASN A 167 -6.54 -24.03 1.20
CA ASN A 167 -6.77 -24.69 -0.10
C ASN A 167 -6.10 -26.06 -0.16
N PRO A 168 -6.85 -27.16 -0.01
CA PRO A 168 -6.29 -28.51 -0.04
C PRO A 168 -5.75 -28.94 -1.43
N ARG A 169 -5.96 -28.13 -2.47
CA ARG A 169 -5.47 -28.41 -3.83
C ARG A 169 -4.11 -27.78 -4.12
N MET A 170 -3.60 -26.92 -3.24
CA MET A 170 -2.26 -26.36 -3.37
C MET A 170 -1.22 -27.37 -2.88
N SER A 171 -0.27 -27.72 -3.74
CA SER A 171 0.81 -28.61 -3.35
C SER A 171 1.91 -27.88 -2.60
N GLU A 172 2.60 -28.57 -1.69
CA GLU A 172 3.78 -28.03 -1.00
C GLU A 172 4.88 -27.62 -1.98
N MET A 173 4.99 -28.32 -3.12
CA MET A 173 5.97 -28.00 -4.15
C MET A 173 5.66 -26.67 -4.84
N ASP A 174 4.39 -26.39 -5.17
CA ASP A 174 3.97 -25.12 -5.77
C ASP A 174 4.22 -23.95 -4.80
N ILE A 175 4.01 -24.17 -3.51
CA ILE A 175 4.28 -23.15 -2.47
C ILE A 175 5.77 -22.90 -2.31
N ALA A 176 6.60 -23.96 -2.29
CA ALA A 176 8.05 -23.83 -2.20
C ALA A 176 8.65 -23.12 -3.43
N GLU A 177 8.11 -23.38 -4.62
CA GLU A 177 8.51 -22.69 -5.84
C GLU A 177 8.10 -21.21 -5.83
N ALA A 178 6.88 -20.92 -5.40
CA ALA A 178 6.40 -19.54 -5.25
C ALA A 178 7.29 -18.73 -4.28
N ARG A 179 7.65 -19.30 -3.11
CA ARG A 179 8.55 -18.64 -2.14
C ARG A 179 9.94 -18.33 -2.71
N LYS A 180 10.43 -19.15 -3.66
CA LYS A 180 11.73 -18.91 -4.30
C LYS A 180 11.67 -17.87 -5.41
N SER A 181 10.51 -17.69 -6.01
CA SER A 181 10.34 -16.84 -7.21
C SER A 181 9.87 -15.42 -6.93
N MET A 182 9.52 -15.10 -5.68
CA MET A 182 9.03 -13.78 -5.28
C MET A 182 9.61 -13.35 -3.94
N SER A 183 9.54 -12.06 -3.63
CA SER A 183 9.92 -11.54 -2.31
C SER A 183 8.99 -12.10 -1.21
N GLU A 184 9.44 -12.09 0.04
CA GLU A 184 8.61 -12.51 1.18
C GLU A 184 7.35 -11.64 1.29
N ALA A 185 7.47 -10.34 1.03
CA ALA A 185 6.35 -9.40 1.01
C ALA A 185 5.28 -9.79 -0.04
N GLU A 186 5.69 -10.07 -1.27
CA GLU A 186 4.79 -10.54 -2.33
C GLU A 186 4.17 -11.90 -1.96
N PHE A 187 4.96 -12.82 -1.38
CA PHE A 187 4.44 -14.11 -0.95
C PHE A 187 3.37 -13.95 0.14
N ARG A 188 3.63 -13.13 1.14
CA ARG A 188 2.65 -12.84 2.20
C ARG A 188 1.37 -12.24 1.65
N GLN A 189 1.46 -11.26 0.75
CA GLN A 189 0.30 -10.66 0.11
C GLN A 189 -0.49 -11.69 -0.72
N GLU A 190 0.17 -12.38 -1.63
CA GLU A 190 -0.47 -13.21 -2.65
C GLU A 190 -0.94 -14.57 -2.13
N TYR A 191 -0.20 -15.17 -1.18
CA TYR A 191 -0.46 -16.51 -0.65
C TYR A 191 -1.00 -16.53 0.78
N GLU A 192 -0.66 -15.55 1.62
CA GLU A 192 -1.14 -15.47 2.99
C GLU A 192 -2.26 -14.44 3.19
N ALA A 193 -2.67 -13.76 2.12
CA ALA A 193 -3.68 -12.70 2.14
C ALA A 193 -3.37 -11.63 3.20
N ASP A 194 -2.08 -11.24 3.29
CA ASP A 194 -1.60 -10.25 4.23
C ASP A 194 -1.76 -8.83 3.67
N PHE A 195 -2.16 -7.89 4.55
CA PHE A 195 -2.28 -6.46 4.22
C PHE A 195 -1.01 -5.67 4.56
N ASN A 196 0.00 -6.30 5.15
CA ASN A 196 1.22 -5.61 5.58
C ASN A 196 2.16 -5.23 4.42
N THR A 197 1.80 -5.61 3.18
CA THR A 197 2.50 -5.17 1.98
C THR A 197 1.71 -4.05 1.32
N TYR A 198 2.28 -2.87 1.27
CA TYR A 198 1.69 -1.76 0.53
C TYR A 198 1.93 -1.95 -0.97
N GLU A 199 0.90 -1.71 -1.80
CA GLU A 199 1.11 -1.70 -3.24
C GLU A 199 2.02 -0.53 -3.60
N GLY A 200 3.13 -0.82 -4.28
CA GLY A 200 4.11 0.18 -4.68
C GLY A 200 5.00 0.71 -3.56
N GLN A 201 4.90 0.21 -2.31
CA GLN A 201 5.84 0.57 -1.24
C GLN A 201 7.26 0.16 -1.63
N ILE A 202 8.20 1.07 -1.39
CA ILE A 202 9.60 0.90 -1.78
C ILE A 202 10.39 0.16 -0.71
N TRP A 203 10.18 0.49 0.57
CA TRP A 203 10.89 -0.12 1.70
C TRP A 203 9.93 -0.83 2.64
N ASN A 204 10.31 -2.00 3.15
CA ASN A 204 9.51 -2.80 4.09
C ASN A 204 10.11 -2.74 5.48
N PHE A 205 9.80 -1.68 6.23
CA PHE A 205 10.37 -1.44 7.55
C PHE A 205 9.70 -2.29 8.65
N ASN A 206 10.51 -2.89 9.53
CA ASN A 206 10.05 -3.70 10.66
C ASN A 206 9.80 -2.85 11.90
N HIS A 207 8.54 -2.43 12.11
CA HIS A 207 8.17 -1.58 13.24
C HIS A 207 8.27 -2.26 14.61
N GLU A 208 8.17 -3.59 14.66
CA GLU A 208 8.15 -4.31 15.95
C GLU A 208 9.55 -4.35 16.60
N ASP A 209 10.58 -4.56 15.79
CA ASP A 209 11.94 -4.80 16.27
C ASP A 209 12.90 -3.62 16.04
N CYS A 210 12.56 -2.69 15.15
CA CYS A 210 13.46 -1.63 14.69
C CYS A 210 13.11 -0.22 15.21
N ILE A 211 12.11 -0.07 16.08
CA ILE A 211 11.81 1.22 16.75
C ILE A 211 12.26 1.14 18.21
N GLY A 212 12.98 2.16 18.66
CA GLY A 212 13.48 2.23 20.03
C GLY A 212 13.52 3.64 20.60
N ASN A 213 14.00 3.76 21.84
CA ASN A 213 14.32 5.03 22.46
C ASN A 213 15.85 5.15 22.53
N PHE A 214 16.38 6.13 21.83
CA PHE A 214 17.82 6.38 21.70
C PHE A 214 18.23 7.76 22.24
N ASP A 215 17.39 8.42 23.05
CA ASP A 215 17.66 9.76 23.63
C ASP A 215 18.97 9.83 24.40
N GLU A 216 19.39 8.73 25.06
CA GLU A 216 20.62 8.63 25.87
C GLU A 216 21.67 7.71 25.24
N ILE A 217 21.60 7.48 23.91
CA ILE A 217 22.57 6.61 23.23
C ILE A 217 23.95 7.24 23.23
N ASP A 218 24.98 6.43 23.54
CA ASP A 218 26.39 6.87 23.48
C ASP A 218 26.89 6.86 22.03
N THR A 219 26.93 8.03 21.41
CA THR A 219 27.44 8.20 20.04
C THR A 219 28.94 8.27 19.92
N SER A 220 29.71 8.21 21.02
CA SER A 220 31.16 8.34 20.99
C SER A 220 31.90 7.25 20.21
N LYS A 221 31.21 6.15 19.89
CA LYS A 221 31.70 5.03 19.08
C LYS A 221 31.08 4.95 17.70
N MET A 222 30.27 5.92 17.35
CA MET A 222 29.55 5.97 16.07
C MET A 222 30.14 7.03 15.18
N ASP A 223 30.16 6.79 13.90
CA ASP A 223 30.25 7.88 12.92
C ASP A 223 28.86 8.50 12.78
N VAL A 224 28.74 9.80 13.11
CA VAL A 224 27.47 10.53 13.02
C VAL A 224 27.43 11.35 11.74
N PHE A 225 26.40 11.14 10.94
CA PHE A 225 26.24 11.81 9.66
C PHE A 225 24.78 12.16 9.41
N ALA A 226 24.54 13.01 8.40
CA ALA A 226 23.19 13.46 8.10
C ALA A 226 22.91 13.48 6.59
N GLY A 227 21.62 13.39 6.25
CA GLY A 227 21.12 13.64 4.91
C GLY A 227 20.23 14.89 4.87
N LEU A 228 20.36 15.66 3.80
CA LEU A 228 19.64 16.90 3.60
C LEU A 228 19.02 16.96 2.20
N ASP A 229 17.70 17.00 2.14
CA ASP A 229 16.93 17.34 0.96
C ASP A 229 16.34 18.75 1.10
N VAL A 230 16.63 19.65 0.17
CA VAL A 230 16.30 21.08 0.27
C VAL A 230 15.15 21.42 -0.64
N GLY A 231 14.08 21.96 -0.08
CA GLY A 231 12.95 22.57 -0.77
C GLY A 231 12.66 24.00 -0.29
N TYR A 232 11.80 24.69 -0.99
CA TYR A 232 11.24 25.98 -0.54
C TYR A 232 9.72 25.87 -0.38
N ARG A 233 8.99 25.55 -1.45
CA ARG A 233 7.56 25.21 -1.38
C ARG A 233 7.37 23.80 -0.87
N ASP A 234 8.22 22.91 -1.35
CA ASP A 234 8.37 21.57 -0.80
C ASP A 234 9.19 21.63 0.48
N PRO A 235 8.98 20.72 1.43
CA PRO A 235 9.71 20.77 2.68
C PRO A 235 11.22 20.55 2.52
N THR A 236 11.98 21.20 3.39
CA THR A 236 13.38 20.86 3.63
C THR A 236 13.40 19.74 4.67
N ALA A 237 14.00 18.61 4.31
CA ALA A 237 14.13 17.43 5.14
C ALA A 237 15.57 17.22 5.58
N PHE A 238 15.78 17.01 6.87
CA PHE A 238 17.09 16.71 7.45
C PHE A 238 16.96 15.55 8.41
N CYS A 239 17.79 14.53 8.26
CA CYS A 239 17.83 13.37 9.16
C CYS A 239 19.25 13.12 9.64
N VAL A 240 19.38 12.80 10.92
CA VAL A 240 20.66 12.50 11.60
C VAL A 240 20.75 11.00 11.85
N LEU A 241 21.84 10.38 11.40
CA LEU A 241 22.10 8.97 11.58
C LEU A 241 23.44 8.76 12.27
N GLY A 242 23.53 7.71 13.08
CA GLY A 242 24.77 7.16 13.61
C GLY A 242 25.01 5.78 13.03
N TYR A 243 26.24 5.42 12.72
CA TYR A 243 26.63 4.06 12.36
C TYR A 243 27.54 3.46 13.43
N ASP A 244 27.07 2.40 14.06
CA ASP A 244 27.82 1.63 15.04
C ASP A 244 28.62 0.54 14.32
N TRP A 245 29.96 0.65 14.38
CA TRP A 245 30.89 -0.29 13.75
C TRP A 245 30.97 -1.64 14.46
N ASP A 246 30.65 -1.69 15.76
CA ASP A 246 30.66 -2.93 16.53
C ASP A 246 29.42 -3.78 16.27
N GLU A 247 28.25 -3.13 16.14
CA GLU A 247 26.98 -3.78 15.87
C GLU A 247 26.64 -3.88 14.37
N GLU A 248 27.36 -3.17 13.52
CA GLU A 248 27.08 -3.02 12.06
C GLU A 248 25.64 -2.56 11.79
N LYS A 249 25.14 -1.58 12.57
CA LYS A 249 23.79 -1.05 12.49
C LYS A 249 23.78 0.46 12.34
N PHE A 250 22.74 0.94 11.67
CA PHE A 250 22.41 2.36 11.55
C PHE A 250 21.35 2.72 12.58
N TYR A 251 21.53 3.89 13.20
CA TYR A 251 20.59 4.48 14.15
C TYR A 251 20.13 5.82 13.60
N LEU A 252 18.83 5.97 13.28
CA LEU A 252 18.24 7.26 12.97
C LEU A 252 17.89 7.93 14.29
N LEU A 253 18.65 8.99 14.63
CA LEU A 253 18.70 9.62 15.94
C LEU A 253 17.81 10.85 16.07
N ASP A 254 17.68 11.63 14.98
CA ASP A 254 16.95 12.90 15.01
C ASP A 254 16.48 13.28 13.59
N GLU A 255 15.46 14.15 13.51
CA GLU A 255 14.92 14.62 12.25
C GLU A 255 14.41 16.05 12.30
N TYR A 256 14.42 16.71 11.16
CA TYR A 256 13.78 18.00 10.93
C TYR A 256 13.09 18.01 9.58
N LEU A 257 11.84 18.46 9.55
CA LEU A 257 11.07 18.62 8.31
C LEU A 257 10.21 19.87 8.43
N ASP A 258 10.43 20.87 7.55
CA ASP A 258 9.64 22.09 7.52
C ASP A 258 9.62 22.68 6.10
N ALA A 259 8.56 23.41 5.78
CA ALA A 259 8.35 24.04 4.48
C ALA A 259 8.14 25.55 4.64
N GLU A 260 8.34 26.30 3.53
CA GLU A 260 8.08 27.74 3.45
C GLU A 260 8.88 28.58 4.47
N GLN A 261 10.03 28.08 4.91
CA GLN A 261 10.96 28.79 5.80
C GLN A 261 12.10 29.44 5.02
N THR A 262 12.76 30.40 5.66
CA THR A 262 13.96 31.01 5.11
C THR A 262 15.17 30.10 5.24
N THR A 263 16.18 30.26 4.38
CA THR A 263 17.46 29.57 4.50
C THR A 263 18.09 29.76 5.89
N GLU A 264 17.96 30.96 6.48
CA GLU A 264 18.41 31.25 7.84
C GLU A 264 17.70 30.38 8.90
N THR A 265 16.38 30.21 8.79
CA THR A 265 15.62 29.37 9.72
C THR A 265 16.08 27.92 9.66
N HIS A 266 16.20 27.37 8.45
CA HIS A 266 16.70 26.01 8.27
C HIS A 266 18.12 25.85 8.80
N ALA A 267 19.03 26.81 8.48
CA ALA A 267 20.42 26.77 8.94
C ALA A 267 20.54 26.76 10.48
N LYS A 268 19.74 27.56 11.18
CA LYS A 268 19.72 27.57 12.66
C LYS A 268 19.27 26.26 13.26
N GLN A 269 18.24 25.63 12.69
CA GLN A 269 17.76 24.32 13.16
C GLN A 269 18.82 23.24 12.90
N ILE A 270 19.37 23.21 11.69
CA ILE A 270 20.43 22.26 11.34
C ILE A 270 21.66 22.46 12.24
N GLN A 271 22.08 23.71 12.51
CA GLN A 271 23.20 23.99 13.41
C GLN A 271 22.95 23.46 14.83
N THR A 272 21.72 23.63 15.35
CA THR A 272 21.35 23.08 16.67
C THR A 272 21.50 21.55 16.71
N MET A 273 21.16 20.86 15.60
CA MET A 273 21.31 19.41 15.52
C MET A 273 22.77 19.00 15.32
N ILE A 274 23.56 19.77 14.57
CA ILE A 274 25.01 19.56 14.44
C ILE A 274 25.66 19.62 15.82
N ASP A 275 25.36 20.67 16.59
CA ASP A 275 25.92 20.88 17.93
C ASP A 275 25.48 19.80 18.95
N LYS A 276 24.25 19.31 18.79
CA LYS A 276 23.68 18.26 19.65
C LYS A 276 24.32 16.90 19.42
N TRP A 277 24.54 16.54 18.13
CA TRP A 277 24.92 15.19 17.74
C TRP A 277 26.38 15.05 17.29
N ASP A 278 27.15 16.15 17.23
CA ASP A 278 28.56 16.21 16.74
C ASP A 278 28.69 15.59 15.33
N ILE A 279 27.90 16.13 14.38
CA ILE A 279 27.74 15.55 13.04
C ILE A 279 29.01 15.75 12.20
N ASP A 280 29.61 14.66 11.74
CA ASP A 280 30.84 14.67 10.92
C ASP A 280 30.59 15.05 9.47
N TYR A 281 29.49 14.53 8.88
CA TYR A 281 29.21 14.65 7.44
C TYR A 281 27.73 14.95 7.18
N ILE A 282 27.47 15.92 6.27
CA ILE A 282 26.13 16.24 5.79
C ILE A 282 26.07 16.04 4.29
N TYR A 283 25.30 15.04 3.85
CA TYR A 283 25.10 14.72 2.44
C TYR A 283 23.88 15.45 1.87
N ILE A 284 24.08 16.23 0.82
CA ILE A 284 23.04 17.06 0.18
C ILE A 284 22.97 16.82 -1.33
N ASP A 285 21.81 17.01 -1.95
CA ASP A 285 21.70 16.99 -3.40
C ASP A 285 22.64 18.03 -4.05
N SER A 286 23.45 17.57 -4.97
CA SER A 286 24.37 18.42 -5.73
C SER A 286 23.66 19.50 -6.57
N ALA A 287 22.33 19.41 -6.83
CA ALA A 287 21.57 20.45 -7.48
C ALA A 287 21.32 21.69 -6.58
N ALA A 288 21.40 21.53 -5.25
CA ALA A 288 21.20 22.61 -4.28
C ALA A 288 22.42 23.53 -4.14
N GLN A 289 23.07 23.91 -5.23
CA GLN A 289 24.33 24.66 -5.22
C GLN A 289 24.22 25.99 -4.46
N GLN A 290 23.13 26.73 -4.65
CA GLN A 290 22.93 28.03 -3.99
C GLN A 290 22.82 27.85 -2.46
N THR A 291 22.03 26.90 -2.01
CA THR A 291 21.86 26.62 -0.57
C THR A 291 23.17 26.17 0.07
N ARG A 292 23.93 25.33 -0.63
CA ARG A 292 25.25 24.86 -0.16
C ARG A 292 26.24 26.03 0.00
N PHE A 293 26.25 26.95 -0.98
CA PHE A 293 27.06 28.13 -0.92
C PHE A 293 26.65 29.03 0.27
N ASP A 294 25.35 29.27 0.44
CA ASP A 294 24.82 30.09 1.53
C ASP A 294 25.10 29.47 2.89
N PHE A 295 24.98 28.15 3.04
CA PHE A 295 25.29 27.41 4.27
C PHE A 295 26.78 27.55 4.63
N ALA A 296 27.66 27.36 3.66
CA ALA A 296 29.10 27.47 3.90
C ALA A 296 29.55 28.91 4.21
N GLN A 297 29.02 29.92 3.50
CA GLN A 297 29.47 31.29 3.64
C GLN A 297 28.86 32.03 4.83
N ASN A 298 27.59 31.76 5.15
CA ASN A 298 26.83 32.55 6.11
C ASN A 298 26.63 31.85 7.46
N TYR A 299 26.76 30.51 7.50
CA TYR A 299 26.39 29.70 8.67
C TYR A 299 27.47 28.69 9.10
N ASP A 300 28.61 28.64 8.40
CA ASP A 300 29.71 27.70 8.67
C ASP A 300 29.28 26.20 8.62
N ILE A 301 28.24 25.88 7.82
CA ILE A 301 27.74 24.53 7.63
C ILE A 301 28.37 23.94 6.36
N SER A 302 29.26 22.98 6.53
CA SER A 302 29.89 22.24 5.43
C SER A 302 29.04 21.08 4.97
N THR A 303 28.91 20.90 3.65
CA THR A 303 28.12 19.82 3.06
C THR A 303 28.85 19.08 1.95
N ILE A 304 28.56 17.79 1.78
CA ILE A 304 29.14 16.89 0.79
C ILE A 304 28.08 16.54 -0.26
N ASN A 305 28.47 16.42 -1.53
CA ASN A 305 27.54 15.97 -2.57
C ASN A 305 27.07 14.54 -2.32
N ALA A 306 25.77 14.35 -2.19
CA ALA A 306 25.17 13.03 -2.14
C ALA A 306 25.27 12.28 -3.47
N LYS A 307 25.31 10.96 -3.41
CA LYS A 307 25.17 10.10 -4.59
C LYS A 307 23.71 10.12 -5.06
N LYS A 308 23.52 10.37 -6.38
CA LYS A 308 22.23 10.72 -6.95
C LYS A 308 21.44 9.59 -7.56
N SER A 309 22.04 8.41 -7.80
CA SER A 309 21.30 7.32 -8.44
C SER A 309 20.08 6.95 -7.58
N VAL A 310 18.88 7.22 -8.12
CA VAL A 310 17.62 6.97 -7.39
C VAL A 310 17.42 5.48 -7.20
N LEU A 311 17.50 4.69 -8.28
CA LEU A 311 17.24 3.25 -8.22
C LEU A 311 18.29 2.50 -7.40
N ASP A 312 19.58 2.81 -7.60
CA ASP A 312 20.65 2.16 -6.83
C ASP A 312 20.59 2.56 -5.35
N GLY A 313 20.29 3.84 -5.06
CA GLY A 313 20.13 4.31 -3.69
C GLY A 313 18.92 3.69 -2.99
N ILE A 314 17.80 3.52 -3.69
CA ILE A 314 16.62 2.81 -3.17
C ILE A 314 16.95 1.35 -2.86
N ALA A 315 17.61 0.66 -3.79
CA ALA A 315 18.01 -0.75 -3.59
C ALA A 315 18.99 -0.90 -2.41
N HIS A 316 19.90 0.06 -2.25
CA HIS A 316 20.83 0.09 -1.14
C HIS A 316 20.13 0.23 0.22
N VAL A 317 19.24 1.22 0.35
CA VAL A 317 18.45 1.42 1.58
C VAL A 317 17.53 0.23 1.84
N ALA A 318 16.91 -0.35 0.81
CA ALA A 318 16.13 -1.58 0.95
C ALA A 318 16.95 -2.72 1.56
N GLY A 319 18.21 -2.90 1.13
CA GLY A 319 19.11 -3.90 1.70
C GLY A 319 19.39 -3.68 3.18
N ILE A 320 19.46 -2.43 3.65
CA ILE A 320 19.64 -2.08 5.06
C ILE A 320 18.35 -2.38 5.85
N VAL A 321 17.21 -1.93 5.33
CA VAL A 321 15.89 -2.06 5.97
C VAL A 321 15.44 -3.51 6.05
N ASP A 322 15.56 -4.27 4.96
CA ASP A 322 15.13 -5.67 4.87
C ASP A 322 15.95 -6.62 5.76
N ASN A 323 17.15 -6.19 6.19
CA ASN A 323 18.00 -6.95 7.12
C ASN A 323 17.92 -6.44 8.56
N ASP A 324 16.93 -5.61 8.91
CA ASP A 324 16.74 -5.02 10.25
C ASP A 324 17.99 -4.26 10.76
N LYS A 325 18.75 -3.67 9.83
CA LYS A 325 19.98 -2.92 10.15
C LYS A 325 19.73 -1.43 10.40
N LEU A 326 18.53 -0.91 10.15
CA LEU A 326 18.12 0.46 10.45
C LEU A 326 17.23 0.47 11.69
N LEU A 327 17.73 1.05 12.77
CA LEU A 327 16.98 1.32 14.00
C LEU A 327 16.53 2.79 14.00
N VAL A 328 15.29 3.07 14.39
CA VAL A 328 14.69 4.41 14.31
C VAL A 328 14.24 4.86 15.68
N GLU A 329 14.67 6.06 16.09
CA GLU A 329 14.18 6.73 17.31
C GLU A 329 12.67 6.94 17.21
N GLN A 330 11.94 6.53 18.24
CA GLN A 330 10.46 6.57 18.27
C GLN A 330 9.86 7.97 18.08
N THR A 331 10.65 9.03 18.31
CA THR A 331 10.23 10.42 18.11
C THR A 331 10.38 10.88 16.66
N CYS A 332 11.12 10.17 15.82
CA CYS A 332 11.34 10.46 14.40
C CYS A 332 10.12 10.03 13.54
N LYS A 333 8.98 10.70 13.71
CA LYS A 333 7.71 10.34 13.09
C LYS A 333 7.67 10.57 11.59
N GLU A 334 8.36 11.60 11.11
CA GLU A 334 8.41 11.93 9.68
C GLU A 334 9.23 10.88 8.92
N SER A 335 10.33 10.41 9.51
CA SER A 335 11.13 9.31 8.95
C SER A 335 10.38 7.98 8.99
N LEU A 336 9.67 7.67 10.07
CA LEU A 336 8.80 6.50 10.15
C LEU A 336 7.69 6.59 9.09
N SER A 337 7.07 7.76 8.94
CA SER A 337 6.09 8.01 7.89
C SER A 337 6.68 7.86 6.47
N ALA A 338 7.92 8.32 6.26
CA ALA A 338 8.62 8.17 4.99
C ALA A 338 8.90 6.69 4.68
N LEU A 339 9.39 5.92 5.65
CA LEU A 339 9.62 4.48 5.50
C LEU A 339 8.35 3.72 5.12
N ASP A 340 7.18 4.15 5.63
CA ASP A 340 5.89 3.53 5.33
C ASP A 340 5.26 3.98 4.01
N GLN A 341 5.42 5.25 3.66
CA GLN A 341 4.67 5.88 2.57
C GLN A 341 5.47 6.09 1.29
N TYR A 342 6.79 5.82 1.31
CA TYR A 342 7.61 5.92 0.10
C TYR A 342 7.23 4.81 -0.87
N GLN A 343 6.67 5.20 -2.02
CA GLN A 343 6.06 4.28 -2.97
C GLN A 343 6.42 4.62 -4.42
N TRP A 344 6.33 3.62 -5.28
CA TRP A 344 6.48 3.82 -6.71
C TRP A 344 5.30 4.60 -7.31
N ASP A 345 5.59 5.42 -8.31
CA ASP A 345 4.54 6.09 -9.09
C ASP A 345 3.84 5.04 -9.97
N SER A 346 2.55 4.81 -9.70
CA SER A 346 1.72 3.83 -10.42
C SER A 346 1.22 4.34 -11.79
N ASN A 347 1.71 5.49 -12.27
CA ASN A 347 1.28 6.03 -13.56
C ASN A 347 1.74 5.12 -14.72
N PRO A 348 0.82 4.46 -15.45
CA PRO A 348 1.17 3.50 -16.51
C PRO A 348 1.86 4.15 -17.72
N ASN A 349 1.86 5.48 -17.83
CA ASN A 349 2.51 6.21 -18.91
C ASN A 349 3.98 6.57 -18.63
N LEU A 350 4.51 6.21 -17.47
CA LEU A 350 5.92 6.43 -17.15
C LEU A 350 6.79 5.43 -17.91
N MET A 351 7.75 5.95 -18.66
CA MET A 351 8.73 5.12 -19.38
C MET A 351 9.80 4.49 -18.46
N LYS A 352 9.91 4.96 -17.20
CA LYS A 352 10.84 4.46 -16.18
C LYS A 352 10.17 4.47 -14.83
N GLU A 353 10.47 3.48 -14.02
CA GLU A 353 10.10 3.45 -12.62
C GLU A 353 10.73 4.64 -11.87
N LYS A 354 9.91 5.38 -11.16
CA LYS A 354 10.34 6.45 -10.27
C LYS A 354 9.44 6.48 -9.03
N PRO A 355 9.97 6.93 -7.89
CA PRO A 355 9.14 7.17 -6.70
C PRO A 355 8.09 8.25 -6.98
N LYS A 356 6.95 8.10 -6.32
CA LYS A 356 5.92 9.13 -6.30
C LYS A 356 6.41 10.32 -5.49
N HIS A 357 6.30 11.50 -6.09
CA HIS A 357 6.63 12.74 -5.38
C HIS A 357 5.45 13.14 -4.47
N ASN A 358 5.68 13.13 -3.18
CA ASN A 358 4.73 13.54 -2.14
C ASN A 358 5.48 14.07 -0.91
N TYR A 359 4.76 14.46 0.13
CA TYR A 359 5.35 15.01 1.35
C TYR A 359 6.39 14.06 1.99
N ALA A 360 6.09 12.77 2.05
CA ALA A 360 6.97 11.74 2.61
C ALA A 360 8.24 11.50 1.77
N SER A 361 8.22 11.81 0.46
CA SER A 361 9.37 11.58 -0.43
C SER A 361 10.58 12.44 -0.08
N HIS A 362 10.39 13.62 0.51
CA HIS A 362 11.51 14.50 0.91
C HIS A 362 12.35 13.89 2.03
N MET A 363 11.70 13.35 3.07
CA MET A 363 12.42 12.63 4.13
C MET A 363 13.04 11.33 3.62
N ALA A 364 12.35 10.61 2.72
CA ALA A 364 12.89 9.42 2.07
C ALA A 364 14.13 9.74 1.21
N ASP A 365 14.16 10.88 0.53
CA ASP A 365 15.32 11.33 -0.24
C ASP A 365 16.48 11.75 0.68
N ALA A 366 16.20 12.43 1.79
CA ALA A 366 17.22 12.74 2.80
C ALA A 366 17.85 11.46 3.39
N LEU A 367 17.02 10.47 3.77
CA LEU A 367 17.48 9.15 4.22
C LEU A 367 18.34 8.44 3.16
N ARG A 368 17.92 8.45 1.92
CA ARG A 368 18.65 7.86 0.80
C ARG A 368 19.99 8.58 0.56
N TYR A 369 20.03 9.91 0.63
CA TYR A 369 21.27 10.66 0.49
C TYR A 369 22.27 10.29 1.58
N ALA A 370 21.84 10.21 2.82
CA ALA A 370 22.69 9.82 3.94
C ALA A 370 23.21 8.39 3.80
N LEU A 371 22.31 7.41 3.80
CA LEU A 371 22.68 5.99 3.84
C LEU A 371 23.48 5.55 2.60
N TYR A 372 23.04 5.95 1.40
CA TYR A 372 23.72 5.54 0.17
C TYR A 372 25.10 6.20 0.00
N SER A 373 25.25 7.47 0.45
CA SER A 373 26.52 8.18 0.31
C SER A 373 27.54 7.74 1.36
N PHE A 374 27.13 7.47 2.61
CA PHE A 374 27.99 7.06 3.68
C PHE A 374 28.65 5.71 3.41
N GLU A 375 27.89 4.65 3.14
CA GLU A 375 28.42 3.30 3.01
C GLU A 375 29.37 3.13 1.84
N THR A 376 29.09 3.83 0.73
CA THR A 376 30.02 3.81 -0.41
C THR A 376 31.28 4.63 -0.18
N SER A 377 31.33 5.51 0.80
CA SER A 377 32.54 6.23 1.20
C SER A 377 33.44 5.37 2.10
N ALA A 378 32.85 4.55 2.96
CA ALA A 378 33.55 3.61 3.86
C ALA A 378 34.23 2.44 3.09
N THR A 379 33.71 2.03 1.94
CA THR A 379 34.31 0.96 1.10
C THR A 379 35.40 1.43 0.16
N SER A 380 35.77 2.72 0.18
CA SER A 380 36.78 3.32 -0.71
C SER A 380 38.16 3.47 -0.05
N PHE A 381 38.39 2.86 1.10
CA PHE A 381 39.70 2.83 1.81
C PHE A 381 40.40 1.49 1.72
#